data_43a66977b5aa0bc3f214a26efc4859fb
#
_entry.id   43a66977b5aa0bc3f214a26efc4859fb
#
_cell.length_a   1.000
_cell.length_b   1.000
_cell.length_c   1.000
_cell.angle_alpha   90.00
_cell.angle_beta   90.00
_cell.angle_gamma   90.00
#
_symmetry.space_group_name_H-M   'P 1'
#
loop_
_entity.id
_entity.type
_entity.pdbx_description
1 polymer ?
#
loop_
_entity_poly.entity_id
_entity_poly.type
_entity_poly.pdbx_seq_one_letter_code
_entity_poly.pdbx_strand_id
1 'polypeptide(L)'
;MSLMSEQTIAAPIDDEPQVRGFTRYQSFLIALLSFTQFTLILDFIIMSPLGAILMPSLNITAGQFGVAVSAYAFAAGISGILAAGFADRFDRKKLLLFFHVGFMLGTVLCALAQNFHVLLLGRIVTGLFGGVIGSVVLAIVTDLIPLQLRGRAMGVLQTAFAASQVLGVPAGLVLANHWNWHICFVAIVGLSIVAIAVVALFMEPVTAHLKLQHDSNPFRHLIATVGQPRY
;
A
#
# COMPACT_ATOMS: atom_id res chain seq x y z
N MET A 1 -62.02 20.84 22.46
CA MET A 1 -60.65 21.09 22.91
C MET A 1 -59.75 20.24 22.05
N SER A 2 -59.30 20.84 20.95
CA SER A 2 -58.62 20.16 19.83
C SER A 2 -57.12 20.14 20.07
N LEU A 3 -56.53 18.98 20.17
CA LEU A 3 -55.07 18.79 20.15
C LEU A 3 -54.62 18.73 18.67
N MET A 4 -54.14 19.86 18.20
CA MET A 4 -53.42 19.90 16.92
C MET A 4 -52.06 19.21 17.11
N SER A 5 -51.94 18.01 16.52
CA SER A 5 -50.65 17.33 16.35
C SER A 5 -49.83 18.09 15.33
N GLU A 6 -48.82 18.77 15.80
CA GLU A 6 -47.76 19.39 15.02
C GLU A 6 -46.90 18.30 14.36
N GLN A 7 -47.26 17.93 13.14
CA GLN A 7 -46.38 17.11 12.29
C GLN A 7 -45.20 18.01 11.85
N THR A 8 -44.08 17.87 12.54
CA THR A 8 -42.81 18.38 12.05
C THR A 8 -42.49 17.66 10.74
N ILE A 9 -42.80 18.29 9.61
CA ILE A 9 -42.38 17.86 8.30
C ILE A 9 -40.84 17.97 8.29
N ALA A 10 -40.17 16.83 8.38
CA ALA A 10 -38.74 16.77 8.15
C ALA A 10 -38.46 17.35 6.78
N ALA A 11 -37.66 18.41 6.71
CA ALA A 11 -37.22 18.98 5.46
C ALA A 11 -36.57 17.89 4.60
N PRO A 12 -36.81 17.88 3.27
CA PRO A 12 -36.15 16.92 2.42
C PRO A 12 -34.64 17.04 2.59
N ILE A 13 -34.00 15.91 2.85
CA ILE A 13 -32.54 15.80 2.88
C ILE A 13 -32.07 16.28 1.51
N ASP A 14 -31.38 17.43 1.48
CA ASP A 14 -30.91 18.08 0.27
C ASP A 14 -30.29 17.07 -0.68
N ASP A 15 -30.67 17.20 -1.97
CA ASP A 15 -30.07 16.53 -3.11
C ASP A 15 -28.59 16.94 -3.20
N GLU A 16 -27.73 16.34 -2.39
CA GLU A 16 -26.29 16.39 -2.68
C GLU A 16 -26.06 15.84 -4.09
N PRO A 17 -25.36 16.57 -4.96
CA PRO A 17 -25.14 16.15 -6.32
C PRO A 17 -24.52 14.75 -6.33
N GLN A 18 -25.30 13.75 -6.76
CA GLN A 18 -24.84 12.38 -6.84
C GLN A 18 -23.65 12.31 -7.80
N VAL A 19 -22.43 12.17 -7.25
CA VAL A 19 -21.22 11.98 -8.03
C VAL A 19 -21.28 10.57 -8.65
N ARG A 20 -21.76 10.49 -9.90
CA ARG A 20 -22.06 9.21 -10.58
C ARG A 20 -20.81 8.45 -11.08
N GLY A 21 -19.63 9.03 -11.07
CA GLY A 21 -18.43 8.38 -11.59
C GLY A 21 -17.12 9.08 -11.24
N PHE A 22 -16.03 8.40 -11.51
CA PHE A 22 -14.69 8.98 -11.37
C PHE A 22 -14.39 9.97 -12.50
N THR A 23 -13.67 11.05 -12.19
CA THR A 23 -13.04 11.89 -13.20
C THR A 23 -11.93 11.11 -13.94
N ARG A 24 -11.49 11.62 -15.09
CA ARG A 24 -10.38 11.00 -15.84
C ARG A 24 -9.11 10.91 -14.97
N TYR A 25 -8.80 11.95 -14.21
CA TYR A 25 -7.66 11.97 -13.31
C TYR A 25 -7.81 10.98 -12.15
N GLN A 26 -8.98 10.90 -11.53
CA GLN A 26 -9.26 9.92 -10.46
C GLN A 26 -9.15 8.48 -10.96
N SER A 27 -9.67 8.19 -12.16
CA SER A 27 -9.53 6.86 -12.78
C SER A 27 -8.07 6.50 -13.04
N PHE A 28 -7.29 7.44 -13.59
CA PHE A 28 -5.86 7.28 -13.79
C PHE A 28 -5.14 7.04 -12.45
N LEU A 29 -5.43 7.85 -11.45
CA LEU A 29 -4.82 7.73 -10.12
C LEU A 29 -5.13 6.37 -9.49
N ILE A 30 -6.39 5.91 -9.52
CA ILE A 30 -6.77 4.60 -8.98
C ILE A 30 -6.02 3.48 -9.72
N ALA A 31 -5.90 3.54 -11.04
CA ALA A 31 -5.15 2.56 -11.82
C ALA A 31 -3.65 2.56 -11.45
N LEU A 32 -3.05 3.74 -11.27
CA LEU A 32 -1.66 3.89 -10.85
C LEU A 32 -1.42 3.33 -9.44
N LEU A 33 -2.30 3.65 -8.50
CA LEU A 33 -2.23 3.14 -7.13
C LEU A 33 -2.47 1.62 -7.09
N SER A 34 -3.36 1.09 -7.93
CA SER A 34 -3.57 -0.35 -8.08
C SER A 34 -2.35 -1.05 -8.65
N PHE A 35 -1.66 -0.45 -9.62
CA PHE A 35 -0.41 -0.97 -10.15
C PHE A 35 0.71 -0.97 -9.10
N THR A 36 0.81 0.10 -8.30
CA THR A 36 1.73 0.16 -7.15
C THR A 36 1.44 -0.96 -6.15
N GLN A 37 0.17 -1.14 -5.77
CA GLN A 37 -0.26 -2.22 -4.87
C GLN A 37 0.03 -3.60 -5.45
N PHE A 38 -0.22 -3.81 -6.74
CA PHE A 38 0.10 -5.06 -7.43
C PHE A 38 1.59 -5.41 -7.26
N THR A 39 2.49 -4.45 -7.49
CA THR A 39 3.93 -4.65 -7.38
C THR A 39 4.36 -5.04 -5.96
N LEU A 40 3.82 -4.36 -4.93
CA LEU A 40 4.11 -4.67 -3.53
C LEU A 40 3.59 -6.05 -3.12
N ILE A 41 2.36 -6.35 -3.48
CA ILE A 41 1.70 -7.62 -3.14
C ILE A 41 2.39 -8.76 -3.84
N LEU A 42 2.79 -8.59 -5.11
CA LEU A 42 3.52 -9.59 -5.86
C LEU A 42 4.86 -9.92 -5.19
N ASP A 43 5.64 -8.92 -4.77
CA ASP A 43 6.91 -9.12 -4.04
C ASP A 43 6.72 -9.94 -2.75
N PHE A 44 5.64 -9.67 -2.03
CA PHE A 44 5.33 -10.43 -0.82
C PHE A 44 4.91 -11.86 -1.11
N ILE A 45 3.95 -12.06 -2.03
CA ILE A 45 3.31 -13.35 -2.28
C ILE A 45 4.25 -14.32 -3.02
N ILE A 46 5.07 -13.81 -3.96
CA ILE A 46 5.93 -14.64 -4.80
C ILE A 46 6.96 -15.45 -3.98
N MET A 47 7.34 -14.97 -2.81
CA MET A 47 8.26 -15.69 -1.92
C MET A 47 7.77 -17.09 -1.57
N SER A 48 6.49 -17.27 -1.27
CA SER A 48 5.95 -18.56 -0.83
C SER A 48 6.19 -19.69 -1.88
N PRO A 49 5.73 -19.53 -3.13
CA PRO A 49 5.97 -20.57 -4.15
C PRO A 49 7.43 -20.66 -4.58
N LEU A 50 8.24 -19.61 -4.46
CA LEU A 50 9.67 -19.67 -4.73
C LEU A 50 10.46 -20.48 -3.70
N GLY A 51 9.90 -20.78 -2.53
CA GLY A 51 10.59 -21.50 -1.46
C GLY A 51 11.19 -22.82 -1.90
N ALA A 52 10.48 -23.59 -2.75
CA ALA A 52 10.97 -24.88 -3.27
C ALA A 52 12.24 -24.75 -4.12
N ILE A 53 12.43 -23.62 -4.82
CA ILE A 53 13.60 -23.35 -5.66
C ILE A 53 14.69 -22.64 -4.84
N LEU A 54 14.30 -21.70 -3.98
CA LEU A 54 15.19 -20.81 -3.25
C LEU A 54 15.92 -21.53 -2.09
N MET A 55 15.22 -22.41 -1.36
CA MET A 55 15.85 -23.13 -0.24
C MET A 55 17.05 -23.97 -0.67
N PRO A 56 16.98 -24.83 -1.71
CA PRO A 56 18.15 -25.57 -2.16
C PRO A 56 19.22 -24.69 -2.80
N SER A 57 18.84 -23.60 -3.51
CA SER A 57 19.79 -22.70 -4.17
C SER A 57 20.66 -21.90 -3.21
N LEU A 58 20.11 -21.50 -2.06
CA LEU A 58 20.83 -20.77 -0.99
C LEU A 58 21.33 -21.69 0.13
N ASN A 59 21.06 -23.00 0.03
CA ASN A 59 21.39 -23.99 1.07
C ASN A 59 20.86 -23.58 2.46
N ILE A 60 19.57 -23.18 2.51
CA ILE A 60 18.90 -22.74 3.73
C ILE A 60 17.82 -23.72 4.18
N THR A 61 17.60 -23.77 5.50
CA THR A 61 16.54 -24.59 6.10
C THR A 61 15.16 -23.96 5.93
N ALA A 62 14.10 -24.77 6.07
CA ALA A 62 12.72 -24.27 6.08
C ALA A 62 12.47 -23.24 7.19
N GLY A 63 13.14 -23.39 8.34
CA GLY A 63 13.07 -22.40 9.43
C GLY A 63 13.67 -21.05 9.02
N GLN A 64 14.84 -21.02 8.40
CA GLN A 64 15.46 -19.80 7.88
C GLN A 64 14.59 -19.16 6.78
N PHE A 65 14.04 -19.96 5.89
CA PHE A 65 13.09 -19.46 4.89
C PHE A 65 11.86 -18.82 5.53
N GLY A 66 11.27 -19.47 6.54
CA GLY A 66 10.16 -18.91 7.31
C GLY A 66 10.51 -17.57 7.99
N VAL A 67 11.73 -17.45 8.54
CA VAL A 67 12.23 -16.17 9.09
C VAL A 67 12.31 -15.09 8.01
N ALA A 68 12.82 -15.40 6.80
CA ALA A 68 12.90 -14.43 5.72
C ALA A 68 11.52 -13.94 5.24
N VAL A 69 10.52 -14.84 5.16
CA VAL A 69 9.14 -14.49 4.83
C VAL A 69 8.50 -13.62 5.92
N SER A 70 8.65 -14.04 7.19
CA SER A 70 8.07 -13.34 8.33
C SER A 70 8.71 -11.96 8.56
N ALA A 71 10.01 -11.82 8.30
CA ALA A 71 10.75 -10.57 8.47
C ALA A 71 10.13 -9.41 7.67
N TYR A 72 9.67 -9.67 6.46
CA TYR A 72 8.93 -8.68 5.67
C TYR A 72 7.65 -8.25 6.39
N ALA A 73 6.83 -9.20 6.83
CA ALA A 73 5.54 -8.91 7.47
C ALA A 73 5.70 -8.13 8.77
N PHE A 74 6.67 -8.53 9.62
CA PHE A 74 6.99 -7.81 10.86
C PHE A 74 7.51 -6.40 10.59
N ALA A 75 8.44 -6.25 9.65
CA ALA A 75 8.99 -4.96 9.28
C ALA A 75 7.89 -4.04 8.70
N ALA A 76 7.00 -4.56 7.84
CA ALA A 76 5.88 -3.82 7.29
C ALA A 76 4.86 -3.40 8.35
N GLY A 77 4.55 -4.29 9.31
CA GLY A 77 3.66 -3.97 10.44
C GLY A 77 4.21 -2.85 11.30
N ILE A 78 5.47 -2.94 11.70
CA ILE A 78 6.14 -1.91 12.53
C ILE A 78 6.18 -0.57 11.77
N SER A 79 6.64 -0.56 10.53
CA SER A 79 6.75 0.67 9.74
C SER A 79 5.40 1.30 9.43
N GLY A 80 4.38 0.50 9.16
CA GLY A 80 3.02 0.99 8.94
C GLY A 80 2.43 1.70 10.16
N ILE A 81 2.65 1.16 11.38
CA ILE A 81 2.24 1.79 12.64
C ILE A 81 3.02 3.10 12.87
N LEU A 82 4.34 3.08 12.67
CA LEU A 82 5.17 4.28 12.82
C LEU A 82 4.77 5.37 11.82
N ALA A 83 4.44 4.99 10.58
CA ALA A 83 4.03 5.92 9.54
C ALA A 83 2.77 6.71 9.91
N ALA A 84 1.84 6.12 10.66
CA ALA A 84 0.62 6.80 11.09
C ALA A 84 0.90 8.07 11.92
N GLY A 85 2.06 8.15 12.58
CA GLY A 85 2.45 9.32 13.39
C GLY A 85 3.06 10.48 12.59
N PHE A 86 3.64 10.24 11.41
CA PHE A 86 4.34 11.28 10.64
C PHE A 86 3.85 11.47 9.20
N ALA A 87 3.23 10.46 8.60
CA ALA A 87 2.87 10.47 7.18
C ALA A 87 1.97 11.66 6.78
N ASP A 88 1.15 12.12 7.72
CA ASP A 88 0.23 13.24 7.51
C ASP A 88 0.92 14.60 7.40
N ARG A 89 2.20 14.72 7.75
CA ARG A 89 2.96 15.98 7.70
C ARG A 89 3.63 16.25 6.37
N PHE A 90 3.58 15.28 5.46
CA PHE A 90 4.30 15.33 4.18
C PHE A 90 3.36 15.27 2.99
N ASP A 91 3.80 15.83 1.86
CA ASP A 91 3.15 15.65 0.56
C ASP A 91 3.08 14.16 0.22
N ARG A 92 1.85 13.63 0.01
CA ARG A 92 1.61 12.21 -0.29
C ARG A 92 2.40 11.71 -1.50
N LYS A 93 2.56 12.53 -2.55
CA LYS A 93 3.36 12.17 -3.72
C LYS A 93 4.83 11.94 -3.36
N LYS A 94 5.43 12.89 -2.62
CA LYS A 94 6.83 12.80 -2.21
C LYS A 94 7.06 11.60 -1.29
N LEU A 95 6.13 11.39 -0.37
CA LEU A 95 6.18 10.25 0.55
C LEU A 95 6.10 8.93 -0.21
N LEU A 96 5.14 8.80 -1.14
CA LEU A 96 4.99 7.62 -1.98
C LEU A 96 6.26 7.33 -2.78
N LEU A 97 6.85 8.34 -3.42
CA LEU A 97 8.09 8.19 -4.18
C LEU A 97 9.26 7.75 -3.31
N PHE A 98 9.47 8.40 -2.17
CA PHE A 98 10.57 8.06 -1.25
C PHE A 98 10.49 6.60 -0.78
N PHE A 99 9.30 6.19 -0.30
CA PHE A 99 9.11 4.83 0.18
C PHE A 99 9.15 3.81 -0.96
N HIS A 100 8.67 4.14 -2.15
CA HIS A 100 8.73 3.24 -3.31
C HIS A 100 10.16 3.04 -3.81
N VAL A 101 10.99 4.07 -3.81
CA VAL A 101 12.42 3.94 -4.11
C VAL A 101 13.10 3.04 -3.08
N GLY A 102 12.84 3.23 -1.78
CA GLY A 102 13.39 2.37 -0.74
C GLY A 102 12.94 0.91 -0.87
N PHE A 103 11.65 0.67 -1.18
CA PHE A 103 11.13 -0.66 -1.50
C PHE A 103 11.86 -1.29 -2.69
N MET A 104 12.03 -0.55 -3.79
CA MET A 104 12.75 -1.00 -4.97
C MET A 104 14.20 -1.39 -4.64
N LEU A 105 14.91 -0.58 -3.84
CA LEU A 105 16.28 -0.90 -3.41
C LEU A 105 16.33 -2.16 -2.56
N GLY A 106 15.36 -2.38 -1.67
CA GLY A 106 15.23 -3.64 -0.93
C GLY A 106 14.98 -4.83 -1.85
N THR A 107 14.15 -4.67 -2.88
CA THR A 107 13.90 -5.72 -3.89
C THR A 107 15.16 -6.00 -4.73
N VAL A 108 15.98 -4.98 -5.03
CA VAL A 108 17.30 -5.16 -5.66
C VAL A 108 18.21 -5.99 -4.76
N LEU A 109 18.24 -5.75 -3.45
CA LEU A 109 19.01 -6.59 -2.52
C LEU A 109 18.53 -8.06 -2.56
N CYS A 110 17.23 -8.31 -2.63
CA CYS A 110 16.69 -9.66 -2.82
C CYS A 110 17.14 -10.26 -4.16
N ALA A 111 17.11 -9.47 -5.25
CA ALA A 111 17.54 -9.91 -6.56
C ALA A 111 19.05 -10.26 -6.63
N LEU A 112 19.86 -9.63 -5.81
CA LEU A 112 21.32 -9.86 -5.75
C LEU A 112 21.74 -10.82 -4.61
N ALA A 113 20.78 -11.39 -3.87
CA ALA A 113 21.08 -12.20 -2.69
C ALA A 113 21.77 -13.52 -3.09
N GLN A 114 22.97 -13.73 -2.59
CA GLN A 114 23.75 -14.96 -2.76
C GLN A 114 23.78 -15.82 -1.49
N ASN A 115 23.20 -15.32 -0.41
CA ASN A 115 23.15 -16.01 0.88
C ASN A 115 21.94 -15.56 1.69
N PHE A 116 21.65 -16.31 2.76
CA PHE A 116 20.52 -16.05 3.66
C PHE A 116 20.50 -14.61 4.23
N HIS A 117 21.64 -14.11 4.65
CA HIS A 117 21.71 -12.81 5.35
C HIS A 117 21.36 -11.64 4.42
N VAL A 118 21.84 -11.66 3.19
CA VAL A 118 21.51 -10.64 2.19
C VAL A 118 20.02 -10.72 1.81
N LEU A 119 19.48 -11.93 1.62
CA LEU A 119 18.05 -12.12 1.39
C LEU A 119 17.22 -11.58 2.57
N LEU A 120 17.59 -11.93 3.80
CA LEU A 120 16.90 -11.46 5.01
C LEU A 120 16.94 -9.94 5.13
N LEU A 121 18.10 -9.33 4.90
CA LEU A 121 18.23 -7.86 4.88
C LEU A 121 17.33 -7.24 3.82
N GLY A 122 17.33 -7.77 2.60
CA GLY A 122 16.44 -7.33 1.54
C GLY A 122 14.96 -7.41 1.97
N ARG A 123 14.53 -8.50 2.60
CA ARG A 123 13.14 -8.68 3.10
C ARG A 123 12.77 -7.68 4.20
N ILE A 124 13.70 -7.38 5.11
CA ILE A 124 13.50 -6.36 6.15
C ILE A 124 13.34 -4.98 5.49
N VAL A 125 14.21 -4.63 4.55
CA VAL A 125 14.17 -3.34 3.86
C VAL A 125 12.89 -3.21 3.04
N THR A 126 12.54 -4.21 2.21
CA THR A 126 11.29 -4.19 1.44
C THR A 126 10.06 -4.08 2.34
N GLY A 127 10.05 -4.77 3.48
CA GLY A 127 8.98 -4.67 4.47
C GLY A 127 8.85 -3.28 5.08
N LEU A 128 9.97 -2.70 5.55
CA LEU A 128 9.98 -1.36 6.15
C LEU A 128 9.42 -0.29 5.22
N PHE A 129 9.82 -0.31 3.96
CA PHE A 129 9.33 0.66 2.98
C PHE A 129 7.94 0.30 2.44
N GLY A 130 7.67 -0.98 2.17
CA GLY A 130 6.40 -1.47 1.65
C GLY A 130 5.21 -1.24 2.58
N GLY A 131 5.40 -1.42 3.89
CA GLY A 131 4.34 -1.19 4.88
C GLY A 131 3.81 0.25 4.90
N VAL A 132 4.70 1.22 4.74
CA VAL A 132 4.31 2.64 4.65
C VAL A 132 3.59 2.95 3.34
N ILE A 133 4.03 2.37 2.20
CA ILE A 133 3.37 2.60 0.90
C ILE A 133 1.89 2.20 0.97
N GLY A 134 1.56 1.06 1.57
CA GLY A 134 0.17 0.63 1.74
C GLY A 134 -0.69 1.68 2.44
N SER A 135 -0.20 2.23 3.55
CA SER A 135 -0.88 3.30 4.30
C SER A 135 -1.02 4.59 3.48
N VAL A 136 0.02 4.98 2.75
CA VAL A 136 0.02 6.19 1.90
C VAL A 136 -0.97 6.05 0.74
N VAL A 137 -1.06 4.88 0.11
CA VAL A 137 -2.05 4.60 -0.95
C VAL A 137 -3.47 4.80 -0.44
N LEU A 138 -3.79 4.26 0.75
CA LEU A 138 -5.10 4.44 1.37
C LEU A 138 -5.38 5.92 1.69
N ALA A 139 -4.38 6.64 2.20
CA ALA A 139 -4.49 8.07 2.50
C ALA A 139 -4.76 8.89 1.22
N ILE A 140 -4.06 8.61 0.12
CA ILE A 140 -4.29 9.28 -1.17
C ILE A 140 -5.73 9.08 -1.65
N VAL A 141 -6.27 7.87 -1.54
CA VAL A 141 -7.67 7.59 -1.91
C VAL A 141 -8.64 8.40 -1.05
N THR A 142 -8.40 8.46 0.26
CA THR A 142 -9.27 9.24 1.15
C THR A 142 -9.17 10.75 0.95
N ASP A 143 -8.01 11.25 0.53
CA ASP A 143 -7.78 12.68 0.30
C ASP A 143 -8.35 13.16 -1.04
N LEU A 144 -8.35 12.32 -2.09
CA LEU A 144 -8.67 12.73 -3.47
C LEU A 144 -9.99 12.16 -4.01
N ILE A 145 -10.55 11.13 -3.38
CA ILE A 145 -11.79 10.49 -3.84
C ILE A 145 -12.96 10.88 -2.94
N PRO A 146 -14.08 11.38 -3.50
CA PRO A 146 -15.29 11.69 -2.74
C PRO A 146 -15.79 10.48 -1.95
N LEU A 147 -16.37 10.73 -0.77
CA LEU A 147 -16.81 9.68 0.17
C LEU A 147 -17.68 8.61 -0.52
N GLN A 148 -18.62 9.06 -1.39
CA GLN A 148 -19.57 8.20 -2.10
C GLN A 148 -18.88 7.20 -3.05
N LEU A 149 -17.67 7.52 -3.54
CA LEU A 149 -16.92 6.70 -4.49
C LEU A 149 -15.75 5.94 -3.86
N ARG A 150 -15.42 6.19 -2.57
CA ARG A 150 -14.27 5.53 -1.90
C ARG A 150 -14.40 4.02 -1.87
N GLY A 151 -15.58 3.50 -1.56
CA GLY A 151 -15.81 2.05 -1.56
C GLY A 151 -15.51 1.41 -2.92
N ARG A 152 -15.94 2.08 -4.02
CA ARG A 152 -15.64 1.61 -5.38
C ARG A 152 -14.16 1.70 -5.72
N ALA A 153 -13.46 2.77 -5.30
CA ALA A 153 -12.02 2.91 -5.48
C ALA A 153 -11.25 1.82 -4.71
N MET A 154 -11.65 1.54 -3.46
CA MET A 154 -11.06 0.47 -2.66
C MET A 154 -11.30 -0.92 -3.28
N GLY A 155 -12.49 -1.16 -3.85
CA GLY A 155 -12.78 -2.39 -4.59
C GLY A 155 -11.82 -2.59 -5.76
N VAL A 156 -11.54 -1.53 -6.54
CA VAL A 156 -10.57 -1.58 -7.65
C VAL A 156 -9.15 -1.84 -7.12
N LEU A 157 -8.73 -1.18 -6.04
CA LEU A 157 -7.42 -1.45 -5.41
C LEU A 157 -7.27 -2.92 -4.98
N GLN A 158 -8.33 -3.52 -4.44
CA GLN A 158 -8.31 -4.93 -4.04
C GLN A 158 -8.22 -5.90 -5.23
N THR A 159 -8.58 -5.49 -6.44
CA THR A 159 -8.33 -6.33 -7.63
C THR A 159 -6.85 -6.54 -7.90
N ALA A 160 -5.98 -5.62 -7.47
CA ALA A 160 -4.53 -5.77 -7.57
C ALA A 160 -4.03 -6.98 -6.77
N PHE A 161 -4.65 -7.28 -5.60
CA PHE A 161 -4.34 -8.46 -4.82
C PHE A 161 -4.69 -9.74 -5.57
N ALA A 162 -5.88 -9.82 -6.13
CA ALA A 162 -6.30 -10.98 -6.93
C ALA A 162 -5.44 -11.13 -8.19
N ALA A 163 -5.15 -10.01 -8.88
CA ALA A 163 -4.31 -10.02 -10.08
C ALA A 163 -2.87 -10.51 -9.78
N SER A 164 -2.28 -10.10 -8.64
CA SER A 164 -0.94 -10.56 -8.24
C SER A 164 -0.89 -12.07 -7.99
N GLN A 165 -1.96 -12.66 -7.47
CA GLN A 165 -2.05 -14.11 -7.27
C GLN A 165 -2.32 -14.88 -8.56
N VAL A 166 -3.30 -14.42 -9.34
CA VAL A 166 -3.77 -15.14 -10.54
C VAL A 166 -2.79 -15.01 -11.72
N LEU A 167 -2.17 -13.86 -11.90
CA LEU A 167 -1.26 -13.57 -13.01
C LEU A 167 0.20 -13.52 -12.54
N GLY A 168 0.47 -12.85 -11.42
CA GLY A 168 1.82 -12.58 -10.97
C GLY A 168 2.55 -13.83 -10.48
N VAL A 169 1.91 -14.66 -9.66
CA VAL A 169 2.55 -15.89 -9.13
C VAL A 169 2.86 -16.90 -10.25
N PRO A 170 1.93 -17.26 -11.15
CA PRO A 170 2.27 -18.15 -12.25
C PRO A 170 3.36 -17.59 -13.17
N ALA A 171 3.29 -16.30 -13.52
CA ALA A 171 4.32 -15.66 -14.33
C ALA A 171 5.70 -15.71 -13.65
N GLY A 172 5.75 -15.43 -12.36
CA GLY A 172 6.99 -15.51 -11.58
C GLY A 172 7.55 -16.91 -11.51
N LEU A 173 6.71 -17.95 -11.32
CA LEU A 173 7.15 -19.34 -11.34
C LEU A 173 7.69 -19.76 -12.71
N VAL A 174 7.06 -19.32 -13.80
CA VAL A 174 7.56 -19.55 -15.16
C VAL A 174 8.96 -18.91 -15.32
N LEU A 175 9.13 -17.67 -14.88
CA LEU A 175 10.41 -16.97 -14.90
C LEU A 175 11.48 -17.71 -14.08
N ALA A 176 11.13 -18.13 -12.85
CA ALA A 176 12.05 -18.85 -11.97
C ALA A 176 12.48 -20.20 -12.52
N ASN A 177 11.58 -20.94 -13.14
CA ASN A 177 11.86 -22.26 -13.70
C ASN A 177 12.67 -22.20 -15.02
N HIS A 178 12.48 -21.14 -15.84
CA HIS A 178 13.21 -21.00 -17.10
C HIS A 178 14.61 -20.40 -16.94
N TRP A 179 14.79 -19.50 -15.97
CA TRP A 179 16.09 -18.83 -15.73
C TRP A 179 16.60 -19.13 -14.33
N ASN A 180 16.15 -18.39 -13.36
CA ASN A 180 16.44 -18.58 -11.93
C ASN A 180 15.51 -17.73 -11.08
N TRP A 181 15.46 -17.96 -9.78
CA TRP A 181 14.58 -17.22 -8.86
C TRP A 181 14.93 -15.73 -8.73
N HIS A 182 16.17 -15.31 -8.99
CA HIS A 182 16.59 -13.90 -8.95
C HIS A 182 15.83 -13.05 -9.97
N ILE A 183 15.51 -13.64 -11.15
CA ILE A 183 14.81 -12.94 -12.23
C ILE A 183 13.41 -12.47 -11.82
N CYS A 184 12.79 -13.15 -10.87
CA CYS A 184 11.49 -12.73 -10.34
C CYS A 184 11.59 -11.37 -9.64
N PHE A 185 12.64 -11.19 -8.81
CA PHE A 185 12.88 -9.92 -8.15
C PHE A 185 13.34 -8.85 -9.15
N VAL A 186 14.14 -9.19 -10.15
CA VAL A 186 14.50 -8.27 -11.24
C VAL A 186 13.26 -7.79 -12.00
N ALA A 187 12.31 -8.67 -12.27
CA ALA A 187 11.04 -8.29 -12.90
C ALA A 187 10.23 -7.31 -12.01
N ILE A 188 10.17 -7.58 -10.70
CA ILE A 188 9.50 -6.67 -9.75
C ILE A 188 10.22 -5.31 -9.68
N VAL A 189 11.56 -5.28 -9.73
CA VAL A 189 12.33 -4.02 -9.85
C VAL A 189 11.93 -3.27 -11.10
N GLY A 190 11.81 -3.95 -12.25
CA GLY A 190 11.33 -3.34 -13.50
C GLY A 190 9.93 -2.72 -13.36
N LEU A 191 8.99 -3.44 -12.75
CA LEU A 191 7.65 -2.92 -12.46
C LEU A 191 7.71 -1.71 -11.51
N SER A 192 8.57 -1.75 -10.48
CA SER A 192 8.77 -0.64 -9.54
C SER A 192 9.32 0.60 -10.24
N ILE A 193 10.27 0.45 -11.15
CA ILE A 193 10.81 1.57 -11.96
C ILE A 193 9.70 2.23 -12.77
N VAL A 194 8.85 1.42 -13.44
CA VAL A 194 7.71 1.94 -14.20
C VAL A 194 6.74 2.69 -13.27
N ALA A 195 6.39 2.11 -12.12
CA ALA A 195 5.50 2.75 -11.15
C ALA A 195 6.08 4.08 -10.64
N ILE A 196 7.36 4.12 -10.24
CA ILE A 196 8.05 5.32 -9.79
C ILE A 196 8.05 6.39 -10.89
N ALA A 197 8.39 6.01 -12.13
CA ALA A 197 8.41 6.94 -13.26
C ALA A 197 7.03 7.55 -13.52
N VAL A 198 5.97 6.73 -13.53
CA VAL A 198 4.60 7.21 -13.75
C VAL A 198 4.13 8.10 -12.60
N VAL A 199 4.41 7.74 -11.33
CA VAL A 199 4.10 8.60 -10.17
C VAL A 199 4.86 9.93 -10.27
N ALA A 200 6.14 9.90 -10.60
CA ALA A 200 6.96 11.11 -10.68
C ALA A 200 6.48 12.08 -11.76
N LEU A 201 6.16 11.56 -12.95
CA LEU A 201 5.83 12.36 -14.12
C LEU A 201 4.36 12.83 -14.16
N PHE A 202 3.41 11.98 -13.75
CA PHE A 202 1.98 12.21 -14.02
C PHE A 202 1.14 12.45 -12.78
N MET A 203 1.61 12.11 -11.58
CA MET A 203 0.86 12.38 -10.36
C MET A 203 1.07 13.83 -9.92
N GLU A 204 0.00 14.53 -9.63
CA GLU A 204 0.05 15.86 -9.03
C GLU A 204 0.42 15.81 -7.53
N PRO A 205 1.06 16.88 -6.97
CA PRO A 205 1.30 16.97 -5.53
C PRO A 205 0.00 16.93 -4.74
N VAL A 206 -0.05 16.11 -3.68
CA VAL A 206 -1.23 15.97 -2.82
C VAL A 206 -0.97 16.63 -1.47
N THR A 207 -1.31 17.91 -1.37
CA THR A 207 -1.03 18.77 -0.20
C THR A 207 -2.27 19.35 0.45
N ALA A 208 -3.48 19.03 -0.03
CA ALA A 208 -4.73 19.60 0.46
C ALA A 208 -4.93 19.40 1.98
N HIS A 209 -4.54 18.22 2.49
CA HIS A 209 -4.61 17.87 3.92
C HIS A 209 -3.67 18.71 4.79
N LEU A 210 -2.54 19.22 4.26
CA LEU A 210 -1.57 20.04 5.03
C LEU A 210 -2.16 21.39 5.46
N LYS A 211 -3.11 21.91 4.69
CA LYS A 211 -3.78 23.18 5.00
C LYS A 211 -4.80 23.07 6.16
N LEU A 212 -5.30 21.85 6.39
CA LEU A 212 -6.32 21.58 7.42
C LEU A 212 -5.69 21.23 8.78
N GLN A 213 -4.40 20.88 8.82
CA GLN A 213 -3.72 20.35 10.03
C GLN A 213 -3.06 21.41 10.92
N HIS A 214 -3.26 22.70 10.66
CA HIS A 214 -2.55 23.75 11.41
C HIS A 214 -2.85 23.77 12.93
N ASP A 215 -3.80 22.97 13.45
CA ASP A 215 -4.26 23.05 14.84
C ASP A 215 -4.29 21.74 15.68
N SER A 216 -3.81 20.59 15.20
CA SER A 216 -3.96 19.36 16.00
C SER A 216 -2.67 18.53 16.15
N ASN A 217 -2.24 18.35 17.39
CA ASN A 217 -1.15 17.46 17.77
C ASN A 217 -1.69 16.01 17.84
N PRO A 218 -1.33 15.08 16.91
CA PRO A 218 -1.95 13.75 16.79
C PRO A 218 -1.80 12.89 18.05
N PHE A 219 -0.68 13.02 18.74
CA PHE A 219 -0.42 12.30 19.99
C PHE A 219 -1.32 12.74 21.14
N ARG A 220 -1.73 14.00 21.16
CA ARG A 220 -2.63 14.52 22.21
C ARG A 220 -4.05 13.97 22.06
N HIS A 221 -4.50 13.76 20.82
CA HIS A 221 -5.80 13.13 20.54
C HIS A 221 -5.82 11.64 20.89
N LEU A 222 -4.75 10.89 20.58
CA LEU A 222 -4.63 9.48 20.97
C LEU A 222 -4.69 9.30 22.49
N ILE A 223 -3.95 10.10 23.25
CA ILE A 223 -3.97 10.06 24.73
C ILE A 223 -5.33 10.47 25.26
N ALA A 224 -5.96 11.49 24.69
CA ALA A 224 -7.29 11.94 25.10
C ALA A 224 -8.38 10.89 24.82
N THR A 225 -8.27 10.14 23.71
CA THR A 225 -9.25 9.10 23.34
C THR A 225 -9.12 7.86 24.24
N VAL A 226 -7.90 7.50 24.64
CA VAL A 226 -7.65 6.36 25.56
C VAL A 226 -8.04 6.72 27.01
N GLY A 227 -8.00 8.01 27.36
CA GLY A 227 -8.32 8.49 28.71
C GLY A 227 -9.79 8.82 28.95
N GLN A 228 -10.68 8.70 27.96
CA GLN A 228 -12.12 8.93 28.17
C GLN A 228 -12.80 7.65 28.67
N PRO A 229 -13.33 7.62 29.89
CA PRO A 229 -14.17 6.50 30.34
C PRO A 229 -15.43 6.44 29.47
N ARG A 230 -15.63 5.30 28.82
CA ARG A 230 -16.89 5.02 28.09
C ARG A 230 -18.00 4.85 29.13
N TYR A 231 -19.03 5.68 29.04
CA TYR A 231 -20.30 5.48 29.73
C TYR A 231 -21.04 4.29 29.12
#